data_82fdb678b293ba43acddefa701af1408
#
_entry.id   82fdb678b293ba43acddefa701af1408
#
_cell.length_a   1.000
_cell.length_b   1.000
_cell.length_c   1.000
_cell.angle_alpha   90.00
_cell.angle_beta   90.00
_cell.angle_gamma   90.00
#
_symmetry.space_group_name_H-M   'P 1'
#
loop_
_entity.id
_entity.type
_entity.pdbx_description
1 polymer ?
#
loop_
_entity_poly.entity_id
_entity_poly.type
_entity_poly.pdbx_seq_one_letter_code
_entity_poly.pdbx_strand_id
1 'polypeptide(L)'
;MSNNREDVAADLHPDRLKEHEKQIEAFMHSIEQTTNPFTSSIDKDQLYNISTGQATTPQIANCLLNVVSSGMFLRDQFITECNMNPDRFHKSLKKNPILTFASSKKKKIMKIGQKVHEIKLQRDLFGRLLALSLITNLDLEKVLCFPITPVKLSLCHIDGSFNKTTKSVLVQELEKKIEKMDQPPLQIDCVIVDGFFFLNTFHQIPLNFGDLSKKILQTLVKNSADNVAIIFDRYFLPSIKDCEHALRRNVDDKNFYIAGPQQSRTSDFAKDLKNIKFKEALVKFCIEHWADQEMKSIIGNKKIFLIHDLCYVYSVIDNKVSRMIDHGLSCPDHEEADTKAVFFACQMKEDSTVTIRTSDTDIIVIMLANMEHMKSSIKVWFDLGVGNARRYIDISTLFEKLGPLASQALPALHALTRCYYNPAFYRRGKKRPFDILMGFITMQKVFANLGSTDYDIEALSPTVESFICHLYGLKKLSDVNSARMEIFHKTYKVTDTSQPFSLNVRNYDACNLPPCRSELQQHLLRTKYIACWWRNAHNRILTELSPTDYGWKNMAGKLEPTWFVGNQLPEAYEDIVITPNLLEDTSDAEVQNDGEVQEVETNFDDDSNDEN
;
A
#
# COMPACT_ATOMS: atom_id res chain seq x y z
N MET A 1 50.14 35.77 22.41
CA MET A 1 49.56 36.13 21.10
C MET A 1 48.15 35.52 21.07
N SER A 2 47.14 36.31 21.40
CA SER A 2 45.74 35.91 21.39
C SER A 2 45.20 36.02 19.99
N ASN A 3 44.80 34.92 19.37
CA ASN A 3 44.08 34.91 18.12
C ASN A 3 42.66 35.42 18.38
N ASN A 4 42.42 36.71 18.08
CA ASN A 4 41.08 37.22 17.85
C ASN A 4 40.57 36.65 16.53
N ARG A 5 39.83 35.55 16.58
CA ARG A 5 38.89 35.20 15.52
C ARG A 5 37.67 36.10 15.72
N GLU A 6 37.52 37.09 14.84
CA GLU A 6 36.25 37.80 14.72
C GLU A 6 35.18 36.74 14.41
N ASP A 7 34.20 36.59 15.28
CA ASP A 7 33.01 35.79 15.08
C ASP A 7 32.19 36.48 13.97
N VAL A 8 32.45 36.11 12.74
CA VAL A 8 31.58 36.49 11.61
C VAL A 8 30.22 35.81 11.89
N ALA A 9 29.15 36.63 11.91
CA ALA A 9 27.80 36.13 12.10
C ALA A 9 27.57 34.93 11.19
N ALA A 10 27.00 33.85 11.73
CA ALA A 10 26.88 32.56 11.04
C ALA A 10 26.21 32.67 9.64
N ASP A 11 25.40 33.70 9.43
CA ASP A 11 24.71 33.97 8.16
C ASP A 11 25.63 34.65 7.10
N LEU A 12 26.77 35.20 7.49
CA LEU A 12 27.76 35.82 6.60
C LEU A 12 28.94 34.87 6.28
N HIS A 13 28.87 33.61 6.71
CA HIS A 13 29.91 32.63 6.38
C HIS A 13 29.92 32.36 4.87
N PRO A 14 31.11 32.38 4.20
CA PRO A 14 31.19 32.27 2.72
C PRO A 14 30.49 31.03 2.16
N ASP A 15 30.50 29.91 2.85
CA ASP A 15 29.82 28.69 2.38
C ASP A 15 28.30 28.80 2.46
N ARG A 16 27.76 29.50 3.47
CA ARG A 16 26.32 29.78 3.55
C ARG A 16 25.87 30.79 2.50
N LEU A 17 26.67 31.80 2.23
CA LEU A 17 26.38 32.76 1.14
C LEU A 17 26.32 32.06 -0.22
N LYS A 18 27.26 31.16 -0.51
CA LYS A 18 27.23 30.33 -1.74
C LYS A 18 26.03 29.39 -1.79
N GLU A 19 25.64 28.83 -0.67
CA GLU A 19 24.44 27.96 -0.60
C GLU A 19 23.15 28.79 -0.86
N HIS A 20 23.06 29.99 -0.28
CA HIS A 20 21.95 30.90 -0.52
C HIS A 20 21.93 31.41 -1.99
N GLU A 21 23.09 31.74 -2.59
CA GLU A 21 23.17 32.09 -4.02
C GLU A 21 22.63 30.94 -4.88
N LYS A 22 23.08 29.72 -4.64
CA LYS A 22 22.61 28.54 -5.36
C LYS A 22 21.09 28.30 -5.19
N GLN A 23 20.55 28.53 -3.99
CA GLN A 23 19.11 28.44 -3.73
C GLN A 23 18.35 29.53 -4.47
N ILE A 24 18.88 30.76 -4.53
CA ILE A 24 18.29 31.86 -5.26
C ILE A 24 18.32 31.60 -6.77
N GLU A 25 19.44 31.12 -7.33
CA GLU A 25 19.54 30.72 -8.73
C GLU A 25 18.56 29.62 -9.10
N ALA A 26 18.45 28.58 -8.26
CA ALA A 26 17.49 27.49 -8.45
C ALA A 26 16.03 28.00 -8.40
N PHE A 27 15.75 28.96 -7.52
CA PHE A 27 14.44 29.59 -7.40
C PHE A 27 14.14 30.47 -8.63
N MET A 28 15.08 31.28 -9.06
CA MET A 28 14.93 32.10 -10.28
C MET A 28 14.71 31.24 -11.52
N HIS A 29 15.50 30.18 -11.67
CA HIS A 29 15.33 29.22 -12.76
C HIS A 29 13.96 28.52 -12.72
N SER A 30 13.47 28.17 -11.51
CA SER A 30 12.12 27.62 -11.33
C SER A 30 11.03 28.61 -11.75
N ILE A 31 11.19 29.90 -11.46
CA ILE A 31 10.26 30.97 -11.89
C ILE A 31 10.28 31.12 -13.41
N GLU A 32 11.46 31.10 -14.04
CA GLU A 32 11.62 31.23 -15.51
C GLU A 32 10.98 30.05 -16.25
N GLN A 33 10.98 28.87 -15.66
CA GLN A 33 10.37 27.65 -16.23
C GLN A 33 8.88 27.53 -15.94
N THR A 34 8.34 28.32 -15.02
CA THR A 34 6.91 28.32 -14.67
C THR A 34 6.21 29.55 -15.25
N THR A 35 4.89 29.52 -15.25
CA THR A 35 4.08 30.69 -15.66
C THR A 35 4.41 31.85 -14.74
N ASN A 36 4.95 32.93 -15.30
CA ASN A 36 5.30 34.14 -14.54
C ASN A 36 4.06 34.68 -13.79
N PRO A 37 4.03 34.67 -12.47
CA PRO A 37 2.86 35.08 -11.68
C PRO A 37 2.57 36.59 -11.76
N PHE A 38 3.46 37.37 -12.36
CA PHE A 38 3.34 38.83 -12.51
C PHE A 38 2.88 39.27 -13.91
N THR A 39 2.55 38.32 -14.80
CA THR A 39 2.01 38.66 -16.12
C THR A 39 0.55 39.12 -16.00
N SER A 40 0.14 40.05 -16.86
CA SER A 40 -1.20 40.60 -16.93
C SER A 40 -2.29 39.59 -17.31
N SER A 41 -1.91 38.39 -17.75
CA SER A 41 -2.81 37.29 -18.13
C SER A 41 -3.27 36.42 -16.96
N ILE A 42 -2.72 36.64 -15.78
CA ILE A 42 -3.08 35.87 -14.58
C ILE A 42 -4.17 36.60 -13.79
N ASP A 43 -5.19 35.88 -13.37
CA ASP A 43 -6.24 36.38 -12.50
C ASP A 43 -5.63 36.91 -11.19
N LYS A 44 -5.83 38.21 -10.92
CA LYS A 44 -5.26 38.90 -9.75
C LYS A 44 -5.85 38.46 -8.43
N ASP A 45 -7.02 37.83 -8.46
CA ASP A 45 -7.72 37.33 -7.28
C ASP A 45 -7.33 35.88 -6.94
N GLN A 46 -6.47 35.27 -7.78
CA GLN A 46 -6.01 33.90 -7.60
C GLN A 46 -4.56 33.86 -7.10
N LEU A 47 -4.32 33.17 -5.99
CA LEU A 47 -2.99 32.99 -5.43
C LEU A 47 -2.36 31.70 -5.97
N TYR A 48 -1.10 31.78 -6.33
CA TYR A 48 -0.31 30.67 -6.85
C TYR A 48 0.88 30.36 -5.95
N ASN A 49 1.19 29.09 -5.80
CA ASN A 49 2.46 28.68 -5.21
C ASN A 49 3.58 28.89 -6.24
N ILE A 50 4.51 29.77 -5.94
CA ILE A 50 5.58 30.18 -6.87
C ILE A 50 6.46 28.98 -7.28
N SER A 51 6.75 28.05 -6.37
CA SER A 51 7.61 26.90 -6.64
C SER A 51 6.92 25.80 -7.45
N THR A 52 5.61 25.66 -7.38
CA THR A 52 4.87 24.57 -8.03
C THR A 52 3.95 25.04 -9.15
N GLY A 53 3.73 26.36 -9.31
CA GLY A 53 2.77 26.95 -10.24
C GLY A 53 1.30 26.58 -9.94
N GLN A 54 1.02 25.94 -8.81
CA GLN A 54 -0.31 25.47 -8.46
C GLN A 54 -1.17 26.59 -7.87
N ALA A 55 -2.35 26.83 -8.45
CA ALA A 55 -3.34 27.75 -7.91
C ALA A 55 -3.96 27.23 -6.62
N THR A 56 -4.27 28.14 -5.68
CA THR A 56 -5.04 27.81 -4.48
C THR A 56 -6.52 27.65 -4.80
N THR A 57 -7.25 27.06 -3.84
CA THR A 57 -8.72 27.12 -3.89
C THR A 57 -9.20 28.54 -3.60
N PRO A 58 -10.36 28.98 -4.15
CA PRO A 58 -10.92 30.29 -3.90
C PRO A 58 -11.10 30.61 -2.39
N GLN A 59 -11.38 29.62 -1.57
CA GLN A 59 -11.52 29.76 -0.13
C GLN A 59 -10.21 30.13 0.56
N ILE A 60 -9.07 29.54 0.15
CA ILE A 60 -7.75 29.85 0.68
C ILE A 60 -7.31 31.22 0.19
N ALA A 61 -7.50 31.52 -1.10
CA ALA A 61 -7.19 32.81 -1.68
C ALA A 61 -7.93 33.92 -0.92
N ASN A 62 -9.23 33.79 -0.74
CA ASN A 62 -10.05 34.75 0.00
C ASN A 62 -9.59 34.90 1.46
N CYS A 63 -9.26 33.81 2.14
CA CYS A 63 -8.78 33.87 3.52
C CYS A 63 -7.44 34.64 3.63
N LEU A 64 -6.50 34.38 2.72
CA LEU A 64 -5.18 35.03 2.75
C LEU A 64 -5.21 36.48 2.30
N LEU A 65 -5.97 36.81 1.24
CA LEU A 65 -6.10 38.18 0.75
C LEU A 65 -6.81 39.10 1.76
N ASN A 66 -7.76 38.55 2.55
CA ASN A 66 -8.54 39.32 3.52
C ASN A 66 -8.07 39.12 4.97
N VAL A 67 -6.88 38.53 5.21
CA VAL A 67 -6.42 38.23 6.58
C VAL A 67 -6.33 39.48 7.47
N VAL A 68 -5.87 40.60 6.91
CA VAL A 68 -5.72 41.87 7.66
C VAL A 68 -7.09 42.46 8.01
N SER A 69 -7.99 42.59 7.04
CA SER A 69 -9.35 43.11 7.26
C SER A 69 -10.17 42.24 8.22
N SER A 70 -10.06 40.91 8.09
CA SER A 70 -10.67 39.96 9.01
C SER A 70 -10.10 40.08 10.42
N GLY A 71 -8.80 40.27 10.56
CA GLY A 71 -8.14 40.49 11.85
C GLY A 71 -8.58 41.81 12.50
N MET A 72 -8.70 42.89 11.73
CA MET A 72 -9.22 44.18 12.22
C MET A 72 -10.68 44.03 12.70
N PHE A 73 -11.52 43.37 11.90
CA PHE A 73 -12.91 43.12 12.27
C PHE A 73 -13.03 42.35 13.58
N LEU A 74 -12.27 41.26 13.73
CA LEU A 74 -12.30 40.47 14.97
C LEU A 74 -11.77 41.22 16.19
N ARG A 75 -10.76 42.08 16.00
CA ARG A 75 -10.25 42.96 17.04
C ARG A 75 -11.35 43.93 17.51
N ASP A 76 -12.00 44.61 16.59
CA ASP A 76 -13.02 45.62 16.88
C ASP A 76 -14.26 44.98 17.51
N GLN A 77 -14.63 43.78 17.07
CA GLN A 77 -15.67 42.98 17.71
C GLN A 77 -15.28 42.63 19.17
N PHE A 78 -14.05 42.15 19.40
CA PHE A 78 -13.57 41.82 20.73
C PHE A 78 -13.59 43.03 21.66
N ILE A 79 -13.16 44.22 21.20
CA ILE A 79 -13.20 45.48 21.97
C ILE A 79 -14.65 45.83 22.33
N THR A 80 -15.56 45.66 21.37
CA THR A 80 -16.99 45.94 21.60
C THR A 80 -17.59 44.98 22.62
N GLU A 81 -17.27 43.69 22.52
CA GLU A 81 -17.69 42.66 23.48
C GLU A 81 -17.17 42.95 24.89
N CYS A 82 -15.91 43.38 25.03
CA CYS A 82 -15.31 43.75 26.32
C CYS A 82 -15.96 45.02 26.94
N ASN A 83 -16.35 45.98 26.10
CA ASN A 83 -17.04 47.18 26.57
C ASN A 83 -18.46 46.86 27.08
N MET A 84 -19.12 45.86 26.49
CA MET A 84 -20.46 45.42 26.92
C MET A 84 -20.38 44.48 28.13
N ASN A 85 -19.36 43.65 28.23
CA ASN A 85 -19.18 42.70 29.32
C ASN A 85 -17.69 42.63 29.72
N PRO A 86 -17.29 43.25 30.84
CA PRO A 86 -15.90 43.27 31.34
C PRO A 86 -15.31 41.87 31.56
N ASP A 87 -16.11 40.87 31.89
CA ASP A 87 -15.66 39.49 32.10
C ASP A 87 -15.19 38.82 30.82
N ARG A 88 -15.55 39.38 29.66
CA ARG A 88 -15.12 38.90 28.36
C ARG A 88 -13.60 38.98 28.18
N PHE A 89 -12.95 39.96 28.80
CA PHE A 89 -11.49 40.11 28.75
C PHE A 89 -10.74 38.94 29.38
N HIS A 90 -11.33 38.28 30.36
CA HIS A 90 -10.75 37.13 31.06
C HIS A 90 -11.07 35.80 30.43
N LYS A 91 -11.92 35.76 29.37
CA LYS A 91 -12.23 34.53 28.63
C LYS A 91 -11.24 34.30 27.51
N SER A 92 -10.93 33.03 27.25
CA SER A 92 -10.03 32.63 26.16
C SER A 92 -10.51 33.14 24.80
N LEU A 93 -9.57 33.54 23.93
CA LEU A 93 -9.87 33.93 22.57
C LEU A 93 -10.14 32.69 21.72
N LYS A 94 -11.19 32.73 20.90
CA LYS A 94 -11.41 31.68 19.90
C LYS A 94 -10.28 31.70 18.87
N LYS A 95 -9.62 30.56 18.68
CA LYS A 95 -8.61 30.41 17.63
C LYS A 95 -9.30 30.35 16.27
N ASN A 96 -9.09 31.35 15.41
CA ASN A 96 -9.52 31.34 14.02
C ASN A 96 -8.33 30.85 13.16
N PRO A 97 -8.33 29.60 12.68
CA PRO A 97 -7.22 29.09 11.88
C PRO A 97 -7.17 29.80 10.52
N ILE A 98 -6.01 30.38 10.20
CA ILE A 98 -5.74 30.90 8.86
C ILE A 98 -5.55 29.72 7.91
N LEU A 99 -6.29 29.71 6.79
CA LEU A 99 -6.12 28.73 5.75
C LEU A 99 -4.83 29.01 4.98
N THR A 100 -3.99 28.01 4.77
CA THR A 100 -2.70 28.11 4.09
C THR A 100 -2.64 27.16 2.90
N PHE A 101 -1.59 27.24 2.06
CA PHE A 101 -1.35 26.27 1.01
C PHE A 101 -1.22 24.84 1.53
N ALA A 102 -0.70 24.64 2.74
CA ALA A 102 -0.68 23.33 3.41
C ALA A 102 -2.08 22.81 3.75
N SER A 103 -3.03 23.73 4.04
CA SER A 103 -4.45 23.36 4.25
C SER A 103 -5.09 22.82 2.97
N SER A 104 -4.65 23.26 1.79
CA SER A 104 -5.07 22.71 0.48
C SER A 104 -4.63 21.25 0.30
N LYS A 105 -3.42 20.90 0.72
CA LYS A 105 -2.92 19.51 0.67
C LYS A 105 -3.73 18.60 1.59
N LYS A 106 -4.05 19.06 2.79
CA LYS A 106 -4.94 18.34 3.74
C LYS A 106 -6.36 18.17 3.18
N LYS A 107 -6.87 19.12 2.38
CA LYS A 107 -8.19 19.02 1.72
C LYS A 107 -8.23 18.08 0.51
N LYS A 108 -7.11 17.80 -0.18
CA LYS A 108 -7.08 16.74 -1.21
C LYS A 108 -7.35 15.35 -0.63
N ILE A 109 -6.94 15.11 0.60
CA ILE A 109 -7.31 13.92 1.39
C ILE A 109 -8.79 14.00 1.79
N MET A 110 -9.33 15.20 1.99
CA MET A 110 -10.73 15.50 2.34
C MET A 110 -11.72 15.54 1.15
N LYS A 111 -11.38 15.12 -0.04
CA LYS A 111 -12.40 14.90 -1.11
C LYS A 111 -13.36 13.74 -0.81
N ILE A 112 -13.16 13.06 0.31
CA ILE A 112 -14.11 12.18 0.99
C ILE A 112 -14.81 12.99 2.12
N GLY A 113 -15.07 14.28 1.92
CA GLY A 113 -15.37 15.29 2.95
C GLY A 113 -16.46 14.95 3.96
N GLN A 114 -17.55 14.30 3.58
CA GLN A 114 -18.55 13.80 4.54
C GLN A 114 -18.01 12.62 5.35
N LYS A 115 -17.32 11.67 4.74
CA LYS A 115 -16.72 10.53 5.45
C LYS A 115 -15.62 10.96 6.44
N VAL A 116 -14.82 11.96 6.13
CA VAL A 116 -13.76 12.44 7.06
C VAL A 116 -14.33 13.18 8.27
N HIS A 117 -15.40 13.94 8.11
CA HIS A 117 -16.09 14.57 9.22
C HIS A 117 -16.74 13.52 10.13
N GLU A 118 -17.36 12.52 9.54
CA GLU A 118 -17.95 11.37 10.22
C GLU A 118 -16.87 10.51 10.92
N ILE A 119 -15.74 10.26 10.26
CA ILE A 119 -14.58 9.54 10.81
C ILE A 119 -13.97 10.30 12.00
N LYS A 120 -13.84 11.62 11.90
CA LYS A 120 -13.30 12.44 13.00
C LYS A 120 -14.24 12.44 14.21
N LEU A 121 -15.54 12.61 14.01
CA LEU A 121 -16.55 12.48 15.04
C LEU A 121 -16.52 11.09 15.69
N GLN A 122 -16.30 10.05 14.94
CA GLN A 122 -16.31 8.68 15.43
C GLN A 122 -14.99 8.23 16.07
N ARG A 123 -13.86 8.86 15.71
CA ARG A 123 -12.62 8.71 16.48
C ARG A 123 -12.77 9.30 17.87
N ASP A 124 -13.38 10.48 17.96
CA ASP A 124 -13.72 11.10 19.22
C ASP A 124 -14.81 10.32 19.99
N LEU A 125 -15.60 9.48 19.30
CA LEU A 125 -16.60 8.61 19.90
C LEU A 125 -16.01 7.61 20.89
N PHE A 126 -14.86 7.01 20.58
CA PHE A 126 -14.20 6.09 21.50
C PHE A 126 -13.80 6.81 22.81
N GLY A 127 -13.23 8.01 22.70
CA GLY A 127 -12.93 8.86 23.86
C GLY A 127 -14.19 9.25 24.63
N ARG A 128 -15.29 9.55 23.93
CA ARG A 128 -16.60 9.87 24.56
C ARG A 128 -17.22 8.67 25.26
N LEU A 129 -17.16 7.48 24.66
CA LEU A 129 -17.64 6.25 25.29
C LEU A 129 -16.86 5.93 26.57
N LEU A 130 -15.53 6.18 26.56
CA LEU A 130 -14.71 6.07 27.75
C LEU A 130 -15.13 7.08 28.82
N ALA A 131 -15.34 8.34 28.43
CA ALA A 131 -15.81 9.38 29.34
C ALA A 131 -17.17 9.02 29.96
N LEU A 132 -18.10 8.54 29.14
CA LEU A 132 -19.42 8.10 29.59
C LEU A 132 -19.32 6.88 30.50
N SER A 133 -18.39 5.96 30.28
CA SER A 133 -18.21 4.79 31.15
C SER A 133 -17.78 5.12 32.57
N LEU A 134 -17.24 6.33 32.81
CA LEU A 134 -16.89 6.82 34.13
C LEU A 134 -18.07 7.46 34.85
N ILE A 135 -19.06 7.94 34.11
CA ILE A 135 -20.24 8.65 34.64
C ILE A 135 -21.46 7.72 34.71
N THR A 136 -21.57 6.81 33.74
CA THR A 136 -22.67 5.86 33.59
C THR A 136 -22.15 4.45 33.64
N ASN A 137 -22.96 3.51 34.10
CA ASN A 137 -22.58 2.09 34.12
C ASN A 137 -22.65 1.47 32.71
N LEU A 138 -21.68 1.85 31.84
CA LEU A 138 -21.53 1.30 30.50
C LEU A 138 -20.87 -0.08 30.56
N ASP A 139 -21.47 -1.05 29.93
CA ASP A 139 -20.89 -2.37 29.71
C ASP A 139 -19.81 -2.29 28.62
N LEU A 140 -18.58 -1.92 29.02
CA LEU A 140 -17.44 -1.80 28.12
C LEU A 140 -17.07 -3.11 27.45
N GLU A 141 -17.27 -4.25 28.11
CA GLU A 141 -17.02 -5.57 27.54
C GLU A 141 -17.90 -5.76 26.31
N LYS A 142 -19.19 -5.46 26.45
CA LYS A 142 -20.15 -5.51 25.35
C LYS A 142 -19.80 -4.52 24.24
N VAL A 143 -19.45 -3.28 24.56
CA VAL A 143 -19.06 -2.26 23.58
C VAL A 143 -17.81 -2.68 22.80
N LEU A 144 -16.81 -3.24 23.47
CA LEU A 144 -15.56 -3.67 22.82
C LEU A 144 -15.74 -4.90 21.92
N CYS A 145 -16.87 -5.63 22.01
CA CYS A 145 -17.21 -6.67 21.05
C CYS A 145 -17.61 -6.13 19.66
N PHE A 146 -17.92 -4.83 19.56
CA PHE A 146 -18.36 -4.18 18.33
C PHE A 146 -17.22 -3.42 17.64
N PRO A 147 -17.40 -3.05 16.37
CA PRO A 147 -16.41 -2.30 15.60
C PRO A 147 -16.05 -0.93 16.17
N ILE A 148 -16.98 -0.23 16.78
CA ILE A 148 -16.89 1.09 17.40
C ILE A 148 -16.72 2.23 16.38
N THR A 149 -15.87 2.04 15.36
CA THR A 149 -15.57 3.05 14.33
C THR A 149 -15.89 2.51 12.93
N PRO A 150 -16.33 3.35 11.97
CA PRO A 150 -16.66 2.89 10.61
C PRO A 150 -15.42 2.49 9.83
N VAL A 151 -14.28 3.16 10.09
CA VAL A 151 -12.97 2.77 9.55
C VAL A 151 -12.24 1.94 10.60
N LYS A 152 -11.73 0.81 10.18
CA LYS A 152 -11.05 -0.16 11.05
C LYS A 152 -9.63 0.26 11.33
N LEU A 153 -9.43 1.03 12.39
CA LEU A 153 -8.13 1.61 12.75
C LEU A 153 -7.07 0.55 13.07
N SER A 154 -7.46 -0.67 13.43
CA SER A 154 -6.55 -1.81 13.56
C SER A 154 -6.00 -2.32 12.23
N LEU A 155 -6.67 -2.01 11.11
CA LEU A 155 -6.37 -2.49 9.76
C LEU A 155 -6.08 -1.36 8.77
N CYS A 156 -6.59 -0.15 9.04
CA CYS A 156 -6.51 0.99 8.14
C CYS A 156 -6.12 2.27 8.85
N HIS A 157 -5.60 3.21 8.10
CA HIS A 157 -5.46 4.59 8.52
C HIS A 157 -6.83 5.30 8.51
N ILE A 158 -6.88 6.48 9.12
CA ILE A 158 -8.12 7.25 9.25
C ILE A 158 -8.72 7.67 7.90
N ASP A 159 -7.91 7.77 6.86
CA ASP A 159 -8.33 8.08 5.48
C ASP A 159 -8.86 6.85 4.73
N GLY A 160 -8.88 5.67 5.36
CA GLY A 160 -9.29 4.39 4.78
C GLY A 160 -8.18 3.67 4.01
N SER A 161 -6.97 4.25 3.92
CA SER A 161 -5.83 3.56 3.33
C SER A 161 -5.39 2.38 4.21
N PHE A 162 -4.91 1.32 3.59
CA PHE A 162 -4.52 0.11 4.28
C PHE A 162 -3.27 0.31 5.13
N ASN A 163 -3.26 -0.24 6.34
CA ASN A 163 -2.04 -0.36 7.11
C ASN A 163 -1.03 -1.21 6.34
N LYS A 164 0.20 -0.70 6.25
CA LYS A 164 1.30 -1.36 5.54
C LYS A 164 2.29 -2.01 6.50
N THR A 165 3.02 -3.00 6.02
CA THR A 165 4.17 -3.61 6.68
C THR A 165 5.17 -4.04 5.62
N THR A 166 6.45 -4.10 5.96
CA THR A 166 7.53 -4.49 5.06
C THR A 166 7.38 -5.97 4.68
N LYS A 167 6.96 -6.25 3.44
CA LYS A 167 6.73 -7.62 2.94
C LYS A 167 8.04 -8.42 2.90
N SER A 168 9.16 -7.79 2.53
CA SER A 168 10.47 -8.42 2.39
C SER A 168 11.00 -9.08 3.68
N VAL A 169 10.49 -8.69 4.85
CA VAL A 169 10.81 -9.35 6.13
C VAL A 169 10.43 -10.84 6.09
N LEU A 170 9.33 -11.21 5.43
CA LEU A 170 8.98 -12.63 5.28
C LEU A 170 10.02 -13.37 4.45
N VAL A 171 10.47 -12.79 3.34
CA VAL A 171 11.55 -13.39 2.51
C VAL A 171 12.82 -13.54 3.32
N GLN A 172 13.20 -12.53 4.11
CA GLN A 172 14.37 -12.62 4.98
C GLN A 172 14.27 -13.76 6.01
N GLU A 173 13.10 -14.02 6.58
CA GLU A 173 12.90 -15.15 7.49
C GLU A 173 12.96 -16.51 6.74
N LEU A 174 12.47 -16.56 5.51
CA LEU A 174 12.59 -17.73 4.64
C LEU A 174 14.06 -17.99 4.23
N GLU A 175 14.78 -16.95 3.83
CA GLU A 175 16.21 -17.02 3.45
C GLU A 175 17.11 -17.56 4.57
N LYS A 176 16.75 -17.34 5.85
CA LYS A 176 17.51 -17.90 6.98
C LYS A 176 17.49 -19.43 7.06
N LYS A 177 16.60 -20.08 6.31
CA LYS A 177 16.47 -21.54 6.30
C LYS A 177 17.33 -22.23 5.26
N ILE A 178 17.93 -21.47 4.35
CA ILE A 178 18.80 -21.96 3.29
C ILE A 178 20.12 -21.19 3.28
N GLU A 179 21.11 -21.73 2.58
CA GLU A 179 22.37 -21.02 2.35
C GLU A 179 22.17 -19.87 1.37
N LYS A 180 22.79 -18.73 1.66
CA LYS A 180 22.79 -17.59 0.75
C LYS A 180 23.67 -17.87 -0.45
N MET A 181 23.15 -17.57 -1.65
CA MET A 181 23.85 -17.73 -2.88
C MET A 181 23.94 -16.41 -3.64
N ASP A 182 25.16 -15.97 -3.91
CA ASP A 182 25.44 -14.74 -4.66
C ASP A 182 25.63 -15.02 -6.17
N GLN A 183 25.64 -16.29 -6.56
CA GLN A 183 25.83 -16.71 -7.94
C GLN A 183 24.59 -17.45 -8.46
N PRO A 184 24.26 -17.26 -9.75
CA PRO A 184 23.17 -18.01 -10.39
C PRO A 184 23.50 -19.52 -10.47
N PRO A 185 22.49 -20.37 -10.69
CA PRO A 185 22.72 -21.76 -11.00
C PRO A 185 23.58 -21.90 -12.27
N LEU A 186 24.39 -22.95 -12.32
CA LEU A 186 25.35 -23.18 -13.42
C LEU A 186 24.66 -23.32 -14.78
N GLN A 187 23.50 -23.95 -14.82
CA GLN A 187 22.69 -24.10 -16.02
C GLN A 187 21.32 -23.46 -15.76
N ILE A 188 20.82 -22.73 -16.74
CA ILE A 188 19.50 -22.11 -16.73
C ILE A 188 18.84 -22.42 -18.07
N ASP A 189 17.74 -23.16 -18.04
CA ASP A 189 17.01 -23.55 -19.24
C ASP A 189 15.93 -22.53 -19.61
N CYS A 190 15.39 -21.84 -18.58
CA CYS A 190 14.41 -20.79 -18.77
C CYS A 190 14.57 -19.66 -17.75
N VAL A 191 14.50 -18.43 -18.25
CA VAL A 191 14.39 -17.22 -17.40
C VAL A 191 13.00 -16.64 -17.56
N ILE A 192 12.31 -16.46 -16.44
CA ILE A 192 11.02 -15.78 -16.36
C ILE A 192 11.26 -14.40 -15.75
N VAL A 193 10.74 -13.35 -16.36
CA VAL A 193 10.95 -11.96 -15.95
C VAL A 193 9.60 -11.29 -15.70
N ASP A 194 9.43 -10.69 -14.53
CA ASP A 194 8.33 -9.77 -14.26
C ASP A 194 8.52 -8.52 -15.11
N GLY A 195 7.58 -8.26 -16.03
CA GLY A 195 7.74 -7.27 -17.08
C GLY A 195 7.74 -5.85 -16.56
N PHE A 196 6.85 -5.49 -15.61
CA PHE A 196 6.82 -4.12 -15.10
C PHE A 196 7.94 -3.85 -14.11
N PHE A 197 8.31 -4.81 -13.27
CA PHE A 197 9.55 -4.72 -12.50
C PHE A 197 10.76 -4.49 -13.41
N PHE A 198 10.89 -5.29 -14.47
CA PHE A 198 11.98 -5.17 -15.42
C PHE A 198 12.05 -3.80 -16.09
N LEU A 199 10.91 -3.23 -16.52
CA LEU A 199 10.85 -1.90 -17.11
C LEU A 199 11.28 -0.79 -16.14
N ASN A 200 10.99 -0.95 -14.85
CA ASN A 200 11.41 -0.01 -13.82
C ASN A 200 12.93 -0.04 -13.56
N THR A 201 13.63 -1.13 -13.92
CA THR A 201 15.09 -1.20 -13.81
C THR A 201 15.84 -0.50 -14.95
N PHE A 202 15.14 0.03 -15.94
CA PHE A 202 15.77 0.60 -17.13
C PHE A 202 16.35 1.98 -16.86
N HIS A 203 17.62 2.15 -17.25
CA HIS A 203 18.29 3.44 -17.32
C HIS A 203 18.44 3.86 -18.80
N GLN A 204 18.54 5.18 -19.06
CA GLN A 204 18.71 5.72 -20.42
C GLN A 204 17.65 5.20 -21.41
N ILE A 205 16.39 5.53 -21.15
CA ILE A 205 15.26 5.03 -21.91
C ILE A 205 15.15 5.78 -23.24
N PRO A 206 15.10 5.07 -24.40
CA PRO A 206 14.97 5.67 -25.73
C PRO A 206 13.75 6.59 -25.84
N LEU A 207 13.84 7.61 -26.73
CA LEU A 207 12.79 8.61 -26.87
C LEU A 207 11.59 8.10 -27.69
N ASN A 208 11.79 7.20 -28.64
CA ASN A 208 10.71 6.63 -29.45
C ASN A 208 10.37 5.21 -29.01
N PHE A 209 9.14 4.79 -29.32
CA PHE A 209 8.64 3.47 -28.90
C PHE A 209 9.31 2.32 -29.63
N GLY A 210 9.74 2.50 -30.88
CA GLY A 210 10.45 1.47 -31.64
C GLY A 210 11.77 1.10 -30.99
N ASP A 211 12.59 2.09 -30.67
CA ASP A 211 13.89 1.87 -30.02
C ASP A 211 13.72 1.37 -28.58
N LEU A 212 12.68 1.83 -27.87
CA LEU A 212 12.33 1.30 -26.55
C LEU A 212 12.00 -0.19 -26.61
N SER A 213 11.12 -0.59 -27.53
CA SER A 213 10.73 -1.98 -27.72
C SER A 213 11.91 -2.87 -28.12
N LYS A 214 12.80 -2.38 -29.01
CA LYS A 214 14.07 -3.05 -29.35
C LYS A 214 14.98 -3.19 -28.12
N LYS A 215 15.13 -2.15 -27.32
CA LYS A 215 15.94 -2.17 -26.09
C LYS A 215 15.42 -3.18 -25.08
N ILE A 216 14.08 -3.27 -24.90
CA ILE A 216 13.45 -4.29 -24.05
C ILE A 216 13.88 -5.68 -24.53
N LEU A 217 13.67 -6.00 -25.80
CA LEU A 217 14.02 -7.30 -26.39
C LEU A 217 15.52 -7.58 -26.31
N GLN A 218 16.38 -6.62 -26.67
CA GLN A 218 17.83 -6.73 -26.58
C GLN A 218 18.32 -7.03 -25.16
N THR A 219 17.65 -6.47 -24.16
CA THR A 219 18.02 -6.71 -22.76
C THR A 219 17.55 -8.08 -22.30
N LEU A 220 16.38 -8.55 -22.74
CA LEU A 220 15.89 -9.89 -22.45
C LEU A 220 16.80 -10.97 -23.03
N VAL A 221 17.24 -10.85 -24.28
CA VAL A 221 18.08 -11.85 -24.94
C VAL A 221 19.51 -11.93 -24.40
N LYS A 222 19.95 -10.98 -23.58
CA LYS A 222 21.25 -11.05 -22.86
C LYS A 222 21.29 -12.12 -21.79
N ASN A 223 20.13 -12.63 -21.35
CA ASN A 223 20.10 -13.79 -20.45
C ASN A 223 20.75 -15.00 -21.09
N SER A 224 21.41 -15.85 -20.28
CA SER A 224 22.12 -17.05 -20.77
C SER A 224 21.18 -18.12 -21.26
N ALA A 225 19.94 -18.19 -20.75
CA ALA A 225 18.97 -19.23 -21.11
C ALA A 225 18.49 -19.10 -22.57
N ASP A 226 18.21 -20.25 -23.19
CA ASP A 226 17.65 -20.32 -24.55
C ASP A 226 16.17 -19.90 -24.58
N ASN A 227 15.43 -20.14 -23.48
CA ASN A 227 14.04 -19.74 -23.30
C ASN A 227 13.96 -18.56 -22.37
N VAL A 228 13.35 -17.46 -22.81
CA VAL A 228 13.16 -16.26 -22.00
C VAL A 228 11.69 -15.84 -22.06
N ALA A 229 11.05 -15.77 -20.90
CA ALA A 229 9.67 -15.33 -20.77
C ALA A 229 9.61 -13.95 -20.09
N ILE A 230 8.85 -13.02 -20.65
CA ILE A 230 8.48 -11.79 -20.01
C ILE A 230 6.97 -11.78 -19.78
N ILE A 231 6.56 -11.48 -18.56
CA ILE A 231 5.17 -11.62 -18.11
C ILE A 231 4.66 -10.27 -17.61
N PHE A 232 3.46 -9.90 -18.06
CA PHE A 232 2.83 -8.63 -17.71
C PHE A 232 1.49 -8.85 -17.03
N ASP A 233 1.16 -7.96 -16.07
CA ASP A 233 -0.18 -7.86 -15.50
C ASP A 233 -1.22 -7.54 -16.56
N ARG A 234 -2.45 -8.01 -16.29
CA ARG A 234 -3.68 -7.51 -16.91
C ARG A 234 -4.47 -6.72 -15.89
N TYR A 235 -5.38 -5.91 -16.37
CA TYR A 235 -6.21 -5.08 -15.51
C TYR A 235 -7.68 -5.37 -15.81
N PHE A 236 -8.34 -6.08 -14.88
CA PHE A 236 -9.76 -6.36 -14.96
C PHE A 236 -10.59 -5.25 -14.29
N LEU A 237 -11.83 -5.12 -14.69
CA LEU A 237 -12.82 -4.25 -14.06
C LEU A 237 -14.14 -5.00 -13.94
N PRO A 238 -14.69 -5.17 -12.73
CA PRO A 238 -14.11 -4.79 -11.43
C PRO A 238 -12.97 -5.70 -10.98
N SER A 239 -12.04 -5.17 -10.17
CA SER A 239 -10.95 -5.93 -9.57
C SER A 239 -10.85 -5.70 -8.07
N ILE A 240 -10.38 -6.70 -7.33
CA ILE A 240 -10.09 -6.56 -5.89
C ILE A 240 -8.96 -5.55 -5.62
N LYS A 241 -8.21 -5.13 -6.65
CA LYS A 241 -7.23 -4.03 -6.61
C LYS A 241 -7.87 -2.63 -6.62
N ASP A 242 -9.15 -2.51 -6.95
CA ASP A 242 -9.79 -1.22 -7.19
C ASP A 242 -9.65 -0.24 -6.03
N CYS A 243 -9.73 -0.73 -4.78
CA CYS A 243 -9.61 0.10 -3.59
C CYS A 243 -8.20 0.73 -3.47
N GLU A 244 -7.15 -0.07 -3.56
CA GLU A 244 -5.76 0.41 -3.50
C GLU A 244 -5.41 1.28 -4.70
N HIS A 245 -5.87 0.92 -5.89
CA HIS A 245 -5.71 1.74 -7.09
C HIS A 245 -6.38 3.10 -6.94
N ALA A 246 -7.59 3.16 -6.39
CA ALA A 246 -8.31 4.43 -6.17
C ALA A 246 -7.58 5.34 -5.19
N LEU A 247 -6.95 4.78 -4.16
CA LEU A 247 -6.16 5.53 -3.15
C LEU A 247 -4.82 6.04 -3.70
N ARG A 248 -4.18 5.28 -4.60
CA ARG A 248 -2.91 5.66 -5.24
C ARG A 248 -3.09 6.61 -6.42
N ARG A 249 -4.30 6.68 -7.01
CA ARG A 249 -4.59 7.48 -8.20
C ARG A 249 -4.63 8.97 -7.91
N ASN A 250 -3.46 9.61 -8.01
CA ASN A 250 -3.34 11.02 -8.37
C ASN A 250 -3.01 11.20 -9.87
N VAL A 251 -3.12 10.13 -10.69
CA VAL A 251 -2.76 10.16 -12.11
C VAL A 251 -4.03 10.13 -12.94
N ASP A 252 -4.17 11.10 -13.83
CA ASP A 252 -5.21 11.14 -14.86
C ASP A 252 -5.24 9.80 -15.62
N ASP A 253 -6.40 9.13 -15.62
CA ASP A 253 -6.69 7.91 -16.41
C ASP A 253 -6.82 8.28 -17.90
N LYS A 254 -5.81 8.95 -18.46
CA LYS A 254 -5.81 9.34 -19.87
C LYS A 254 -5.59 8.11 -20.73
N ASN A 255 -6.45 7.96 -21.72
CA ASN A 255 -6.23 6.95 -22.76
C ASN A 255 -4.90 7.20 -23.45
N PHE A 256 -4.15 6.13 -23.65
CA PHE A 256 -2.85 6.17 -24.30
C PHE A 256 -2.89 5.31 -25.57
N TYR A 257 -2.40 5.84 -26.66
CA TYR A 257 -2.32 5.13 -27.94
C TYR A 257 -0.92 5.27 -28.55
N ILE A 258 -0.33 4.16 -28.93
CA ILE A 258 0.95 4.12 -29.63
C ILE A 258 0.68 3.81 -31.10
N ALA A 259 0.84 4.81 -31.96
CA ALA A 259 0.53 4.70 -33.38
C ALA A 259 1.60 3.95 -34.18
N GLY A 260 2.84 3.92 -33.69
CA GLY A 260 3.93 3.25 -34.39
C GLY A 260 5.33 3.48 -33.80
N PRO A 261 6.36 2.82 -34.36
CA PRO A 261 7.70 2.82 -33.78
C PRO A 261 8.38 4.19 -33.72
N GLN A 262 8.03 5.11 -34.65
CA GLN A 262 8.62 6.46 -34.72
C GLN A 262 7.97 7.46 -33.75
N GLN A 263 6.86 7.09 -33.11
CA GLN A 263 6.21 7.97 -32.14
C GLN A 263 7.11 8.19 -30.93
N SER A 264 7.29 9.46 -30.56
CA SER A 264 8.02 9.82 -29.35
C SER A 264 7.17 9.60 -28.11
N ARG A 265 7.80 9.08 -27.06
CA ARG A 265 7.20 9.00 -25.73
C ARG A 265 7.35 10.34 -25.00
N THR A 266 6.69 10.48 -23.86
CA THR A 266 6.90 11.60 -22.93
C THR A 266 8.30 11.53 -22.29
N SER A 267 8.77 12.62 -21.71
CA SER A 267 10.08 12.67 -21.06
C SER A 267 10.14 11.82 -19.77
N ASP A 268 9.01 11.70 -19.05
CA ASP A 268 8.92 11.02 -17.75
C ASP A 268 8.30 9.62 -17.89
N PHE A 269 9.15 8.65 -18.21
CA PHE A 269 8.72 7.26 -18.36
C PHE A 269 8.24 6.63 -17.05
N ALA A 270 8.84 6.99 -15.92
CA ALA A 270 8.43 6.47 -14.62
C ALA A 270 7.01 6.92 -14.25
N LYS A 271 6.66 8.17 -14.63
CA LYS A 271 5.29 8.66 -14.50
C LYS A 271 4.32 7.94 -15.44
N ASP A 272 4.75 7.69 -16.68
CA ASP A 272 3.93 6.95 -17.65
C ASP A 272 3.65 5.52 -17.18
N LEU A 273 4.63 4.83 -16.58
CA LEU A 273 4.46 3.49 -16.02
C LEU A 273 3.45 3.44 -14.85
N LYS A 274 3.08 4.58 -14.24
CA LYS A 274 1.99 4.63 -13.25
C LYS A 274 0.60 4.64 -13.88
N ASN A 275 0.51 4.87 -15.21
CA ASN A 275 -0.75 4.87 -15.95
C ASN A 275 -1.03 3.48 -16.53
N ILE A 276 -2.16 2.89 -16.12
CA ILE A 276 -2.58 1.55 -16.58
C ILE A 276 -2.77 1.52 -18.12
N LYS A 277 -3.36 2.56 -18.70
CA LYS A 277 -3.60 2.62 -20.15
C LYS A 277 -2.31 2.71 -20.96
N PHE A 278 -1.30 3.39 -20.40
CA PHE A 278 0.05 3.39 -20.98
C PHE A 278 0.68 2.00 -20.92
N LYS A 279 0.61 1.32 -19.79
CA LYS A 279 1.13 -0.04 -19.61
C LYS A 279 0.52 -1.01 -20.64
N GLU A 280 -0.82 -1.00 -20.76
CA GLU A 280 -1.54 -1.81 -21.74
C GLU A 280 -1.13 -1.49 -23.19
N ALA A 281 -1.04 -0.20 -23.54
CA ALA A 281 -0.63 0.23 -24.87
C ALA A 281 0.80 -0.19 -25.21
N LEU A 282 1.75 -0.06 -24.27
CA LEU A 282 3.13 -0.45 -24.45
C LEU A 282 3.28 -1.96 -24.68
N VAL A 283 2.59 -2.78 -23.89
CA VAL A 283 2.62 -4.24 -24.05
C VAL A 283 2.03 -4.65 -25.39
N LYS A 284 0.87 -4.10 -25.78
CA LYS A 284 0.26 -4.35 -27.10
C LYS A 284 1.18 -3.93 -28.24
N PHE A 285 1.84 -2.79 -28.11
CA PHE A 285 2.84 -2.38 -29.11
C PHE A 285 4.01 -3.36 -29.21
N CYS A 286 4.56 -3.83 -28.09
CA CYS A 286 5.63 -4.83 -28.08
C CYS A 286 5.18 -6.16 -28.73
N ILE A 287 3.94 -6.62 -28.47
CA ILE A 287 3.37 -7.83 -29.06
C ILE A 287 3.41 -7.77 -30.61
N GLU A 288 3.05 -6.63 -31.20
CA GLU A 288 3.06 -6.47 -32.65
C GLU A 288 4.47 -6.22 -33.20
N HIS A 289 5.23 -5.32 -32.57
CA HIS A 289 6.52 -4.90 -33.06
C HIS A 289 7.59 -6.00 -33.02
N TRP A 290 7.52 -6.95 -32.06
CA TRP A 290 8.49 -8.05 -32.01
C TRP A 290 8.28 -9.11 -33.11
N ALA A 291 7.16 -9.04 -33.82
CA ALA A 291 6.92 -9.89 -35.00
C ALA A 291 7.62 -9.35 -36.27
N ASP A 292 8.09 -8.09 -36.24
CA ASP A 292 8.75 -7.50 -37.40
C ASP A 292 10.10 -8.16 -37.74
N GLN A 293 10.40 -8.27 -39.03
CA GLN A 293 11.61 -8.92 -39.50
C GLN A 293 12.92 -8.26 -39.04
N GLU A 294 12.86 -7.00 -38.67
CA GLU A 294 14.01 -6.28 -38.10
C GLU A 294 14.46 -6.85 -36.75
N MET A 295 13.58 -7.54 -36.01
CA MET A 295 13.88 -8.17 -34.73
C MET A 295 14.66 -9.49 -34.87
N LYS A 296 14.77 -10.02 -36.06
CA LYS A 296 15.46 -11.28 -36.35
C LYS A 296 16.85 -11.37 -35.75
N SER A 297 17.68 -10.33 -35.97
CA SER A 297 19.06 -10.33 -35.47
C SER A 297 19.14 -10.23 -33.95
N ILE A 298 18.08 -9.69 -33.29
CA ILE A 298 17.98 -9.57 -31.83
C ILE A 298 17.54 -10.92 -31.25
N ILE A 299 16.48 -11.53 -31.78
CA ILE A 299 15.94 -12.82 -31.30
C ILE A 299 16.99 -13.93 -31.47
N GLY A 300 17.65 -13.98 -32.62
CA GLY A 300 18.68 -14.99 -32.89
C GLY A 300 18.15 -16.41 -32.75
N ASN A 301 18.85 -17.25 -31.99
CA ASN A 301 18.47 -18.64 -31.73
C ASN A 301 17.56 -18.83 -30.50
N LYS A 302 17.17 -17.75 -29.83
CA LYS A 302 16.37 -17.84 -28.62
C LYS A 302 14.88 -18.00 -28.91
N LYS A 303 14.17 -18.56 -27.95
CA LYS A 303 12.71 -18.59 -27.90
C LYS A 303 12.22 -17.63 -26.86
N ILE A 304 11.51 -16.59 -27.31
CA ILE A 304 11.01 -15.52 -26.47
C ILE A 304 9.51 -15.69 -26.28
N PHE A 305 9.08 -15.67 -25.02
CA PHE A 305 7.67 -15.74 -24.65
C PHE A 305 7.25 -14.37 -24.07
N LEU A 306 6.22 -13.77 -24.63
CA LEU A 306 5.57 -12.61 -24.07
C LEU A 306 4.16 -13.01 -23.60
N ILE A 307 3.92 -12.93 -22.29
CA ILE A 307 2.67 -13.38 -21.67
C ILE A 307 1.94 -12.17 -21.12
N HIS A 308 0.75 -11.91 -21.64
CA HIS A 308 -0.15 -10.83 -21.21
C HIS A 308 -1.59 -11.36 -21.15
N ASP A 309 -2.36 -11.24 -22.23
CA ASP A 309 -3.67 -11.86 -22.41
C ASP A 309 -3.54 -13.32 -22.88
N LEU A 310 -2.60 -13.54 -23.78
CA LEU A 310 -2.20 -14.84 -24.31
C LEU A 310 -0.69 -15.02 -24.19
N CYS A 311 -0.19 -16.20 -24.52
CA CYS A 311 1.24 -16.47 -24.61
C CYS A 311 1.69 -16.36 -26.07
N TYR A 312 2.38 -15.26 -26.38
CA TYR A 312 2.98 -15.02 -27.70
C TYR A 312 4.42 -15.54 -27.72
N VAL A 313 4.72 -16.38 -28.69
CA VAL A 313 6.03 -17.03 -28.82
C VAL A 313 6.72 -16.52 -30.06
N TYR A 314 7.93 -15.97 -29.89
CA TYR A 314 8.78 -15.48 -30.98
C TYR A 314 10.01 -16.35 -31.13
N SER A 315 10.29 -16.71 -32.34
CA SER A 315 11.50 -17.48 -32.75
C SER A 315 11.87 -17.16 -34.17
N VAL A 316 13.08 -17.50 -34.56
CA VAL A 316 13.51 -17.42 -35.96
C VAL A 316 13.42 -18.80 -36.60
N ILE A 317 12.54 -18.96 -37.58
CA ILE A 317 12.34 -20.20 -38.34
C ILE A 317 12.56 -19.87 -39.83
N ASP A 318 13.31 -20.68 -40.54
CA ASP A 318 13.62 -20.46 -41.95
C ASP A 318 14.10 -19.04 -42.28
N ASN A 319 14.94 -18.52 -41.40
CA ASN A 319 15.53 -17.19 -41.53
C ASN A 319 14.52 -16.02 -41.43
N LYS A 320 13.31 -16.28 -40.91
CA LYS A 320 12.24 -15.29 -40.68
C LYS A 320 11.79 -15.29 -39.22
N VAL A 321 11.39 -14.12 -38.73
CA VAL A 321 10.71 -14.02 -37.41
C VAL A 321 9.34 -14.67 -37.52
N SER A 322 9.09 -15.64 -36.67
CA SER A 322 7.80 -16.30 -36.51
C SER A 322 7.19 -15.92 -35.18
N ARG A 323 5.93 -15.47 -35.20
CA ARG A 323 5.11 -15.28 -34.00
C ARG A 323 3.99 -16.31 -33.99
N MET A 324 3.90 -17.07 -32.91
CA MET A 324 2.83 -18.06 -32.69
C MET A 324 2.16 -17.78 -31.35
N ILE A 325 0.91 -18.21 -31.18
CA ILE A 325 0.22 -18.21 -29.91
C ILE A 325 0.26 -19.63 -29.34
N ASP A 326 0.81 -19.77 -28.16
CA ASP A 326 0.77 -21.02 -27.42
C ASP A 326 -0.43 -21.02 -26.46
N HIS A 327 -1.50 -21.68 -26.90
CA HIS A 327 -2.74 -21.77 -26.09
C HIS A 327 -2.58 -22.61 -24.82
N GLY A 328 -1.62 -23.53 -24.78
CA GLY A 328 -1.32 -24.35 -23.61
C GLY A 328 -0.67 -23.55 -22.49
N LEU A 329 0.16 -22.56 -22.87
CA LEU A 329 0.85 -21.65 -21.94
C LEU A 329 0.08 -20.33 -21.71
N SER A 330 -1.08 -20.15 -22.36
CA SER A 330 -1.94 -19.00 -22.15
C SER A 330 -2.82 -19.18 -20.92
N CYS A 331 -2.85 -18.18 -20.04
CA CYS A 331 -3.67 -18.15 -18.80
C CYS A 331 -4.47 -16.82 -18.74
N PRO A 332 -5.50 -16.65 -19.58
CA PRO A 332 -6.21 -15.38 -19.73
C PRO A 332 -6.95 -14.92 -18.48
N ASP A 333 -7.28 -15.82 -17.56
CA ASP A 333 -8.01 -15.53 -16.34
C ASP A 333 -7.10 -15.06 -15.19
N HIS A 334 -5.78 -15.15 -15.37
CA HIS A 334 -4.83 -14.62 -14.43
C HIS A 334 -4.65 -13.11 -14.64
N GLU A 335 -4.97 -12.33 -13.62
CA GLU A 335 -4.78 -10.88 -13.64
C GLU A 335 -3.31 -10.50 -13.44
N GLU A 336 -2.63 -11.15 -12.48
CA GLU A 336 -1.29 -10.79 -12.02
C GLU A 336 -0.18 -11.56 -12.75
N ALA A 337 0.94 -10.86 -12.98
CA ALA A 337 2.18 -11.46 -13.46
C ALA A 337 2.66 -12.58 -12.53
N ASP A 338 2.47 -12.44 -11.22
CA ASP A 338 2.90 -13.41 -10.21
C ASP A 338 2.30 -14.80 -10.41
N THR A 339 0.97 -14.87 -10.54
CA THR A 339 0.27 -16.15 -10.76
C THR A 339 0.55 -16.71 -12.17
N LYS A 340 0.71 -15.85 -13.18
CA LYS A 340 1.10 -16.26 -14.54
C LYS A 340 2.51 -16.87 -14.56
N ALA A 341 3.45 -16.28 -13.81
CA ALA A 341 4.82 -16.78 -13.72
C ALA A 341 4.87 -18.17 -13.07
N VAL A 342 4.08 -18.36 -12.01
CA VAL A 342 3.97 -19.68 -11.36
C VAL A 342 3.31 -20.69 -12.29
N PHE A 343 2.20 -20.32 -12.97
CA PHE A 343 1.58 -21.19 -13.99
C PHE A 343 2.59 -21.60 -15.05
N PHE A 344 3.29 -20.63 -15.65
CA PHE A 344 4.26 -20.88 -16.70
C PHE A 344 5.41 -21.78 -16.21
N ALA A 345 5.94 -21.56 -15.01
CA ALA A 345 6.98 -22.40 -14.42
C ALA A 345 6.52 -23.84 -14.21
N CYS A 346 5.26 -24.05 -13.78
CA CYS A 346 4.68 -25.39 -13.61
C CYS A 346 4.51 -26.16 -14.92
N GLN A 347 4.45 -25.48 -16.08
CA GLN A 347 4.33 -26.11 -17.41
C GLN A 347 5.68 -26.44 -18.05
N MET A 348 6.79 -26.17 -17.37
CA MET A 348 8.12 -26.45 -17.92
C MET A 348 8.39 -27.97 -18.07
N LYS A 349 9.30 -28.30 -18.96
CA LYS A 349 9.71 -29.68 -19.19
C LYS A 349 10.44 -30.25 -17.97
N GLU A 350 10.45 -31.58 -17.88
CA GLU A 350 11.26 -32.29 -16.88
C GLU A 350 12.74 -31.91 -17.01
N ASP A 351 13.46 -32.02 -15.89
CA ASP A 351 14.89 -31.73 -15.77
C ASP A 351 15.29 -30.27 -16.11
N SER A 352 14.33 -29.33 -16.10
CA SER A 352 14.61 -27.93 -16.38
C SER A 352 15.00 -27.16 -15.11
N THR A 353 15.95 -26.23 -15.26
CA THR A 353 16.28 -25.21 -14.27
C THR A 353 15.64 -23.88 -14.69
N VAL A 354 14.73 -23.38 -13.87
CA VAL A 354 13.97 -22.16 -14.10
C VAL A 354 14.44 -21.08 -13.13
N THR A 355 14.74 -19.90 -13.65
CA THR A 355 15.06 -18.72 -12.83
C THR A 355 13.97 -17.66 -13.02
N ILE A 356 13.41 -17.15 -11.92
CA ILE A 356 12.38 -16.11 -11.93
C ILE A 356 13.00 -14.81 -11.42
N ARG A 357 13.03 -13.80 -12.29
CA ARG A 357 13.56 -12.48 -12.03
C ARG A 357 12.44 -11.54 -11.59
N THR A 358 12.41 -11.17 -10.30
CA THR A 358 11.41 -10.26 -9.70
C THR A 358 11.98 -9.60 -8.46
N SER A 359 11.24 -8.63 -7.89
CA SER A 359 11.47 -8.10 -6.54
C SER A 359 10.29 -8.37 -5.60
N ASP A 360 9.20 -8.94 -6.10
CA ASP A 360 7.98 -9.12 -5.31
C ASP A 360 8.05 -10.35 -4.39
N THR A 361 7.64 -10.17 -3.14
CA THR A 361 7.53 -11.23 -2.14
C THR A 361 6.37 -12.19 -2.44
N ASP A 362 5.31 -11.67 -3.06
CA ASP A 362 4.06 -12.40 -3.28
C ASP A 362 4.33 -13.62 -4.18
N ILE A 363 5.11 -13.47 -5.24
CA ILE A 363 5.43 -14.56 -6.15
C ILE A 363 6.23 -15.71 -5.49
N ILE A 364 7.11 -15.38 -4.50
CA ILE A 364 7.86 -16.42 -3.77
C ILE A 364 6.91 -17.27 -2.94
N VAL A 365 5.96 -16.63 -2.27
CA VAL A 365 4.95 -17.30 -1.45
C VAL A 365 4.03 -18.16 -2.32
N ILE A 366 3.60 -17.63 -3.48
CA ILE A 366 2.76 -18.35 -4.44
C ILE A 366 3.52 -19.55 -4.99
N MET A 367 4.78 -19.38 -5.36
CA MET A 367 5.62 -20.46 -5.91
C MET A 367 5.77 -21.60 -4.89
N LEU A 368 6.15 -21.28 -3.63
CA LEU A 368 6.29 -22.30 -2.57
C LEU A 368 5.02 -23.12 -2.37
N ALA A 369 3.85 -22.48 -2.43
CA ALA A 369 2.57 -23.15 -2.27
C ALA A 369 2.18 -24.06 -3.46
N ASN A 370 2.81 -23.85 -4.63
CA ASN A 370 2.53 -24.61 -5.84
C ASN A 370 3.65 -25.61 -6.21
N MET A 371 4.71 -25.72 -5.40
CA MET A 371 5.83 -26.63 -5.66
C MET A 371 5.42 -28.11 -5.74
N GLU A 372 4.38 -28.53 -5.01
CA GLU A 372 3.85 -29.90 -5.09
C GLU A 372 3.25 -30.25 -6.46
N HIS A 373 2.81 -29.26 -7.21
CA HIS A 373 2.23 -29.42 -8.55
C HIS A 373 3.28 -29.40 -9.65
N MET A 374 4.53 -29.13 -9.29
CA MET A 374 5.64 -29.20 -10.23
C MET A 374 6.21 -30.63 -10.31
N LYS A 375 6.77 -30.94 -11.46
CA LYS A 375 7.55 -32.16 -11.62
C LYS A 375 8.78 -32.11 -10.72
N SER A 376 9.09 -33.17 -10.02
CA SER A 376 10.15 -33.23 -9.01
C SER A 376 11.55 -32.94 -9.53
N SER A 377 11.78 -33.13 -10.85
CA SER A 377 13.05 -32.85 -11.50
C SER A 377 13.27 -31.35 -11.84
N ILE A 378 12.21 -30.52 -11.78
CA ILE A 378 12.34 -29.10 -12.10
C ILE A 378 12.94 -28.37 -10.89
N LYS A 379 14.00 -27.58 -11.13
CA LYS A 379 14.63 -26.73 -10.15
C LYS A 379 14.20 -25.27 -10.36
N VAL A 380 13.74 -24.62 -9.29
CA VAL A 380 13.28 -23.22 -9.33
C VAL A 380 14.18 -22.33 -8.49
N TRP A 381 14.60 -21.24 -9.09
CA TRP A 381 15.42 -20.22 -8.48
C TRP A 381 14.77 -18.85 -8.60
N PHE A 382 14.93 -18.03 -7.59
CA PHE A 382 14.59 -16.61 -7.68
C PHE A 382 15.86 -15.78 -7.76
N ASP A 383 15.85 -14.82 -8.68
CA ASP A 383 16.86 -13.79 -8.84
C ASP A 383 16.29 -12.47 -8.35
N LEU A 384 16.68 -12.06 -7.14
CA LEU A 384 16.14 -10.92 -6.43
C LEU A 384 17.14 -9.77 -6.33
N GLY A 385 16.60 -8.55 -6.14
CA GLY A 385 17.40 -7.35 -5.91
C GLY A 385 18.06 -6.80 -7.16
N VAL A 386 18.77 -5.67 -7.03
CA VAL A 386 19.48 -4.96 -8.10
C VAL A 386 20.89 -4.59 -7.66
N GLY A 387 21.82 -4.49 -8.59
CA GLY A 387 23.21 -4.11 -8.30
C GLY A 387 23.84 -5.02 -7.23
N ASN A 388 24.43 -4.41 -6.20
CA ASN A 388 25.13 -5.13 -5.12
C ASN A 388 24.18 -5.91 -4.18
N ALA A 389 22.86 -5.64 -4.25
CA ALA A 389 21.87 -6.37 -3.47
C ALA A 389 21.28 -7.58 -4.21
N ARG A 390 21.79 -7.89 -5.43
CA ARG A 390 21.34 -9.04 -6.22
C ARG A 390 21.75 -10.34 -5.56
N ARG A 391 20.82 -11.29 -5.44
CA ARG A 391 21.02 -12.59 -4.80
C ARG A 391 20.07 -13.63 -5.38
N TYR A 392 20.40 -14.89 -5.16
CA TYR A 392 19.64 -16.02 -5.68
C TYR A 392 19.10 -16.88 -4.53
N ILE A 393 17.84 -17.30 -4.65
CA ILE A 393 17.15 -18.17 -3.68
C ILE A 393 16.79 -19.47 -4.38
N ASP A 394 17.30 -20.59 -3.88
CA ASP A 394 16.88 -21.93 -4.30
C ASP A 394 15.54 -22.28 -3.63
N ILE A 395 14.46 -22.15 -4.40
CA ILE A 395 13.09 -22.44 -3.93
C ILE A 395 12.86 -23.94 -3.77
N SER A 396 13.48 -24.76 -4.59
CA SER A 396 13.36 -26.22 -4.47
C SER A 396 13.91 -26.69 -3.12
N THR A 397 15.12 -26.26 -2.77
CA THR A 397 15.73 -26.55 -1.46
C THR A 397 14.93 -25.91 -0.31
N LEU A 398 14.41 -24.69 -0.50
CA LEU A 398 13.59 -24.03 0.53
C LEU A 398 12.29 -24.79 0.80
N PHE A 399 11.62 -25.27 -0.25
CA PHE A 399 10.42 -26.08 -0.14
C PHE A 399 10.69 -27.40 0.60
N GLU A 400 11.79 -28.11 0.28
CA GLU A 400 12.19 -29.32 0.98
C GLU A 400 12.40 -29.08 2.50
N LYS A 401 13.03 -27.95 2.86
CA LYS A 401 13.27 -27.58 4.28
C LYS A 401 12.04 -27.12 5.04
N LEU A 402 11.11 -26.45 4.38
CA LEU A 402 9.84 -26.00 4.97
C LEU A 402 8.85 -27.15 5.11
N GLY A 403 8.86 -28.05 4.15
CA GLY A 403 7.86 -29.10 3.96
C GLY A 403 6.56 -28.59 3.32
N PRO A 404 5.75 -29.52 2.78
CA PRO A 404 4.54 -29.17 2.03
C PRO A 404 3.54 -28.35 2.85
N LEU A 405 3.25 -28.79 4.08
CA LEU A 405 2.23 -28.18 4.92
C LEU A 405 2.52 -26.70 5.24
N ALA A 406 3.77 -26.41 5.64
CA ALA A 406 4.17 -25.02 5.92
C ALA A 406 4.12 -24.18 4.64
N SER A 407 4.60 -24.71 3.51
CA SER A 407 4.56 -24.03 2.21
C SER A 407 3.14 -23.70 1.76
N GLN A 408 2.20 -24.63 1.94
CA GLN A 408 0.78 -24.41 1.64
C GLN A 408 0.10 -23.41 2.58
N ALA A 409 0.60 -23.23 3.80
CA ALA A 409 0.06 -22.27 4.78
C ALA A 409 0.53 -20.82 4.51
N LEU A 410 1.66 -20.63 3.82
CA LEU A 410 2.24 -19.31 3.59
C LEU A 410 1.33 -18.34 2.84
N PRO A 411 0.58 -18.71 1.78
CA PRO A 411 -0.34 -17.79 1.11
C PRO A 411 -1.36 -17.16 2.04
N ALA A 412 -2.01 -17.97 2.87
CA ALA A 412 -3.00 -17.47 3.84
C ALA A 412 -2.35 -16.60 4.92
N LEU A 413 -1.17 -16.96 5.43
CA LEU A 413 -0.41 -16.14 6.37
C LEU A 413 -0.07 -14.78 5.74
N HIS A 414 0.42 -14.83 4.51
CA HIS A 414 0.85 -13.62 3.82
C HIS A 414 -0.34 -12.70 3.52
N ALA A 415 -1.46 -13.25 3.04
CA ALA A 415 -2.69 -12.52 2.78
C ALA A 415 -3.31 -11.94 4.07
N LEU A 416 -3.34 -12.70 5.19
CA LEU A 416 -3.88 -12.24 6.47
C LEU A 416 -3.08 -11.09 7.07
N THR A 417 -1.75 -11.11 6.90
CA THR A 417 -0.84 -10.17 7.56
C THR A 417 -0.33 -9.06 6.66
N ARG A 418 -0.86 -8.87 5.52
CA ARG A 418 -0.67 -7.92 4.42
C ARG A 418 -0.19 -8.57 3.13
N CYS A 419 -0.98 -8.39 2.12
CA CYS A 419 -0.61 -8.44 0.71
C CYS A 419 -1.09 -7.16 0.01
N TYR A 420 -1.10 -7.13 -1.31
CA TYR A 420 -1.61 -5.98 -2.06
C TYR A 420 -3.10 -5.72 -1.82
N TYR A 421 -3.90 -6.76 -1.57
CA TYR A 421 -5.37 -6.72 -1.48
C TYR A 421 -5.93 -6.65 -0.06
N ASN A 422 -5.10 -6.93 0.94
CA ASN A 422 -5.54 -7.07 2.32
C ASN A 422 -4.58 -6.33 3.26
N PRO A 423 -5.06 -5.52 4.23
CA PRO A 423 -4.22 -4.70 5.10
C PRO A 423 -3.41 -5.51 6.11
N ALA A 424 -2.36 -4.87 6.65
CA ALA A 424 -1.67 -5.33 7.84
C ALA A 424 -2.44 -4.99 9.11
N PHE A 425 -2.22 -5.76 10.17
CA PHE A 425 -2.57 -5.33 11.52
C PHE A 425 -1.64 -4.21 11.99
N TYR A 426 -2.19 -3.18 12.61
CA TYR A 426 -1.44 -2.00 13.03
C TYR A 426 -0.18 -2.36 13.82
N ARG A 427 0.97 -1.90 13.36
CA ARG A 427 2.30 -2.16 13.95
C ARG A 427 2.64 -3.66 14.15
N ARG A 428 2.07 -4.55 13.34
CA ARG A 428 2.38 -5.98 13.35
C ARG A 428 3.10 -6.34 12.06
N GLY A 429 4.42 -6.53 12.16
CA GLY A 429 5.25 -6.93 11.03
C GLY A 429 5.10 -8.41 10.67
N LYS A 430 5.85 -8.88 9.68
CA LYS A 430 5.78 -10.24 9.12
C LYS A 430 6.51 -11.30 9.95
N LYS A 431 7.55 -10.93 10.70
CA LYS A 431 8.39 -11.90 11.44
C LYS A 431 7.60 -12.67 12.50
N ARG A 432 6.92 -11.96 13.39
CA ARG A 432 6.18 -12.60 14.49
C ARG A 432 5.05 -13.52 14.01
N PRO A 433 4.21 -13.14 13.01
CA PRO A 433 3.25 -14.05 12.40
C PRO A 433 3.90 -15.33 11.86
N PHE A 434 5.04 -15.21 11.20
CA PHE A 434 5.78 -16.34 10.66
C PHE A 434 6.30 -17.25 11.79
N ASP A 435 6.91 -16.70 12.84
CA ASP A 435 7.39 -17.47 14.00
C ASP A 435 6.25 -18.23 14.70
N ILE A 436 5.07 -17.59 14.84
CA ILE A 436 3.87 -18.25 15.41
C ILE A 436 3.43 -19.40 14.51
N LEU A 437 3.29 -19.18 13.20
CA LEU A 437 2.88 -20.24 12.27
C LEU A 437 3.83 -21.44 12.33
N MET A 438 5.14 -21.18 12.32
CA MET A 438 6.15 -22.25 12.35
C MET A 438 6.19 -22.98 13.70
N GLY A 439 5.76 -22.34 14.78
CA GLY A 439 5.71 -22.94 16.12
C GLY A 439 4.54 -23.89 16.38
N PHE A 440 3.47 -23.85 15.58
CA PHE A 440 2.25 -24.59 15.84
C PHE A 440 1.71 -25.31 14.59
N ILE A 441 1.84 -26.63 14.57
CA ILE A 441 1.38 -27.48 13.45
C ILE A 441 -0.14 -27.37 13.20
N THR A 442 -0.93 -27.14 14.26
CA THR A 442 -2.38 -26.93 14.16
C THR A 442 -2.70 -25.65 13.40
N MET A 443 -1.95 -24.59 13.62
CA MET A 443 -2.08 -23.34 12.88
C MET A 443 -1.67 -23.53 11.42
N GLN A 444 -0.57 -24.25 11.15
CA GLN A 444 -0.17 -24.56 9.77
C GLN A 444 -1.29 -25.29 9.01
N LYS A 445 -1.94 -26.29 9.65
CA LYS A 445 -3.07 -27.02 9.04
C LYS A 445 -4.24 -26.09 8.71
N VAL A 446 -4.62 -25.21 9.64
CA VAL A 446 -5.73 -24.28 9.43
C VAL A 446 -5.39 -23.26 8.33
N PHE A 447 -4.17 -22.71 8.34
CA PHE A 447 -3.75 -21.77 7.32
C PHE A 447 -3.62 -22.43 5.93
N ALA A 448 -3.18 -23.68 5.85
CA ALA A 448 -3.20 -24.44 4.61
C ALA A 448 -4.64 -24.66 4.12
N ASN A 449 -5.58 -24.98 5.01
CA ASN A 449 -6.99 -25.19 4.67
C ASN A 449 -7.72 -23.92 4.25
N LEU A 450 -7.27 -22.73 4.70
CA LEU A 450 -7.79 -21.45 4.18
C LEU A 450 -7.58 -21.29 2.67
N GLY A 451 -6.56 -21.90 2.10
CA GLY A 451 -6.33 -21.91 0.65
C GLY A 451 -7.11 -23.00 -0.10
N SER A 452 -8.05 -23.72 0.52
CA SER A 452 -8.93 -24.70 -0.12
C SER A 452 -10.39 -24.26 -0.03
N THR A 453 -11.17 -24.60 -1.05
CA THR A 453 -12.62 -24.39 -1.08
C THR A 453 -13.39 -25.39 -0.23
N ASP A 454 -12.77 -26.53 0.12
CA ASP A 454 -13.42 -27.66 0.79
C ASP A 454 -13.74 -27.41 2.27
N TYR A 455 -13.17 -26.38 2.85
CA TYR A 455 -13.32 -26.07 4.28
C TYR A 455 -14.16 -24.83 4.49
N ASP A 456 -15.11 -24.93 5.42
CA ASP A 456 -15.88 -23.77 5.85
C ASP A 456 -15.02 -22.83 6.71
N ILE A 457 -15.19 -21.54 6.48
CA ILE A 457 -14.47 -20.50 7.22
C ILE A 457 -14.84 -20.48 8.70
N GLU A 458 -16.07 -20.85 9.05
CA GLU A 458 -16.54 -20.90 10.43
C GLU A 458 -15.78 -21.95 11.24
N ALA A 459 -15.46 -23.09 10.63
CA ALA A 459 -14.66 -24.15 11.27
C ALA A 459 -13.20 -23.73 11.49
N LEU A 460 -12.67 -22.83 10.67
CA LEU A 460 -11.27 -22.37 10.72
C LEU A 460 -11.09 -21.15 11.64
N SER A 461 -12.15 -20.36 11.83
CA SER A 461 -12.15 -19.09 12.55
C SER A 461 -11.60 -19.18 13.99
N PRO A 462 -11.96 -20.14 14.83
CA PRO A 462 -11.46 -20.22 16.22
C PRO A 462 -9.94 -20.33 16.32
N THR A 463 -9.31 -21.09 15.42
CA THR A 463 -7.84 -21.20 15.39
C THR A 463 -7.18 -19.91 14.90
N VAL A 464 -7.81 -19.20 13.96
CA VAL A 464 -7.33 -17.90 13.51
C VAL A 464 -7.49 -16.85 14.61
N GLU A 465 -8.59 -16.85 15.37
CA GLU A 465 -8.74 -15.97 16.54
C GLU A 465 -7.61 -16.23 17.55
N SER A 466 -7.33 -17.50 17.86
CA SER A 466 -6.20 -17.88 18.72
C SER A 466 -4.86 -17.37 18.15
N PHE A 467 -4.64 -17.49 16.85
CA PHE A 467 -3.44 -16.95 16.19
C PHE A 467 -3.35 -15.42 16.39
N ILE A 468 -4.45 -14.69 16.23
CA ILE A 468 -4.48 -13.23 16.47
C ILE A 468 -4.18 -12.92 17.93
N CYS A 469 -4.74 -13.66 18.89
CA CYS A 469 -4.41 -13.48 20.30
C CYS A 469 -2.90 -13.65 20.57
N HIS A 470 -2.26 -14.68 19.97
CA HIS A 470 -0.81 -14.87 20.03
C HIS A 470 -0.04 -13.72 19.38
N LEU A 471 -0.53 -13.20 18.24
CA LEU A 471 0.06 -12.05 17.54
C LEU A 471 0.06 -10.79 18.42
N TYR A 472 -0.98 -10.60 19.23
CA TYR A 472 -1.09 -9.49 20.17
C TYR A 472 -0.44 -9.77 21.55
N GLY A 473 0.18 -10.93 21.75
CA GLY A 473 0.93 -11.28 22.97
C GLY A 473 0.12 -11.97 24.05
N LEU A 474 -1.10 -12.35 23.76
CA LEU A 474 -2.05 -12.93 24.70
C LEU A 474 -2.18 -14.44 24.47
N LYS A 475 -1.10 -15.19 24.74
CA LYS A 475 -1.00 -16.63 24.44
C LYS A 475 -2.01 -17.53 25.19
N LYS A 476 -2.66 -17.02 26.24
CA LYS A 476 -3.64 -17.76 27.06
C LYS A 476 -5.08 -17.56 26.56
N LEU A 477 -5.31 -16.61 25.66
CA LEU A 477 -6.62 -16.32 25.11
C LEU A 477 -6.75 -16.89 23.70
N SER A 478 -7.97 -17.30 23.36
CA SER A 478 -8.32 -17.82 22.04
C SER A 478 -9.47 -17.04 21.37
N ASP A 479 -10.02 -16.05 22.05
CA ASP A 479 -11.10 -15.19 21.59
C ASP A 479 -10.61 -13.74 21.43
N VAL A 480 -10.86 -13.16 20.26
CA VAL A 480 -10.37 -11.79 19.94
C VAL A 480 -11.11 -10.70 20.71
N ASN A 481 -12.38 -10.89 21.05
CA ASN A 481 -13.13 -9.90 21.82
C ASN A 481 -12.60 -9.84 23.25
N SER A 482 -12.34 -11.00 23.88
CA SER A 482 -11.65 -11.07 25.17
C SER A 482 -10.24 -10.47 25.12
N ALA A 483 -9.53 -10.68 24.01
CA ALA A 483 -8.22 -10.08 23.79
C ALA A 483 -8.29 -8.55 23.70
N ARG A 484 -9.33 -7.99 23.07
CA ARG A 484 -9.57 -6.54 23.02
C ARG A 484 -9.73 -5.97 24.42
N MET A 485 -10.56 -6.62 25.26
CA MET A 485 -10.81 -6.23 26.64
C MET A 485 -9.53 -6.26 27.48
N GLU A 486 -8.77 -7.34 27.39
CA GLU A 486 -7.51 -7.50 28.14
C GLU A 486 -6.46 -6.45 27.74
N ILE A 487 -6.32 -6.15 26.44
CA ILE A 487 -5.41 -5.09 25.96
C ILE A 487 -5.91 -3.72 26.40
N PHE A 488 -7.21 -3.49 26.33
CA PHE A 488 -7.81 -2.26 26.84
C PHE A 488 -7.46 -2.06 28.31
N HIS A 489 -7.70 -3.03 29.16
CA HIS A 489 -7.36 -2.97 30.60
C HIS A 489 -5.85 -2.78 30.84
N LYS A 490 -4.98 -3.41 30.08
CA LYS A 490 -3.53 -3.24 30.20
C LYS A 490 -3.05 -1.85 29.78
N THR A 491 -3.71 -1.26 28.79
CA THR A 491 -3.33 0.04 28.23
C THR A 491 -3.93 1.17 29.06
N TYR A 492 -5.13 0.97 29.59
CA TYR A 492 -5.86 1.93 30.41
C TYR A 492 -5.46 1.78 31.88
N LYS A 493 -4.42 2.50 32.28
CA LYS A 493 -4.03 2.62 33.71
C LYS A 493 -4.40 4.02 34.19
N VAL A 494 -5.45 4.14 34.96
CA VAL A 494 -5.75 5.37 35.71
C VAL A 494 -4.78 5.44 36.89
N THR A 495 -3.84 6.37 36.85
CA THR A 495 -2.89 6.61 37.95
C THR A 495 -3.48 7.54 39.00
N ASP A 496 -4.40 8.41 38.63
CA ASP A 496 -5.11 9.32 39.51
C ASP A 496 -6.60 9.30 39.18
N THR A 497 -7.40 8.81 40.12
CA THR A 497 -8.87 8.75 39.99
C THR A 497 -9.54 10.11 39.99
N SER A 498 -8.85 11.16 40.47
CA SER A 498 -9.37 12.55 40.45
C SER A 498 -9.17 13.21 39.07
N GLN A 499 -8.28 12.70 38.24
CA GLN A 499 -8.00 13.19 36.88
C GLN A 499 -7.91 12.04 35.87
N PRO A 500 -9.00 11.32 35.62
CA PRO A 500 -8.99 10.12 34.79
C PRO A 500 -8.58 10.38 33.33
N PHE A 501 -8.59 11.63 32.86
CA PHE A 501 -8.24 12.05 31.50
C PHE A 501 -6.86 12.72 31.38
N SER A 502 -6.12 12.94 32.48
CA SER A 502 -4.80 13.57 32.46
C SER A 502 -3.73 12.70 31.85
N LEU A 503 -4.00 11.42 31.68
CA LEU A 503 -3.12 10.47 31.02
C LEU A 503 -3.16 10.64 29.50
N ASN A 504 -1.99 10.72 28.91
CA ASN A 504 -1.72 10.81 27.47
C ASN A 504 -2.76 10.07 26.61
N VAL A 505 -3.80 10.77 26.21
CA VAL A 505 -4.89 10.30 25.32
C VAL A 505 -4.35 9.78 23.98
N ARG A 506 -3.08 10.05 23.66
CA ARG A 506 -2.39 9.57 22.44
C ARG A 506 -2.34 8.04 22.33
N ASN A 507 -2.44 7.29 23.41
CA ASN A 507 -2.37 5.83 23.41
C ASN A 507 -3.75 5.13 23.34
N TYR A 508 -4.84 5.87 23.33
CA TYR A 508 -6.21 5.34 23.28
C TYR A 508 -6.77 5.19 21.86
N ASP A 509 -5.91 5.21 20.86
CA ASP A 509 -6.34 4.90 19.51
C ASP A 509 -6.75 3.43 19.43
N ALA A 510 -7.97 3.19 18.97
CA ALA A 510 -8.51 1.83 18.71
C ALA A 510 -7.63 0.99 17.78
N CYS A 511 -6.65 1.61 17.12
CA CYS A 511 -5.67 0.95 16.27
C CYS A 511 -4.78 -0.08 17.01
N ASN A 512 -4.56 0.11 18.32
CA ASN A 512 -3.76 -0.82 19.12
C ASN A 512 -4.53 -2.08 19.54
N LEU A 513 -5.86 -2.05 19.47
CA LEU A 513 -6.70 -3.21 19.74
C LEU A 513 -6.71 -4.15 18.53
N PRO A 514 -6.82 -5.48 18.73
CA PRO A 514 -7.13 -6.37 17.63
C PRO A 514 -8.48 -5.99 16.99
N PRO A 515 -8.75 -6.37 15.73
CA PRO A 515 -10.08 -6.25 15.17
C PRO A 515 -11.09 -7.02 16.03
N CYS A 516 -12.35 -6.58 16.13
CA CYS A 516 -13.39 -7.39 16.75
C CYS A 516 -13.71 -8.60 15.87
N ARG A 517 -14.49 -9.56 16.40
CA ARG A 517 -14.79 -10.81 15.67
C ARG A 517 -15.45 -10.54 14.31
N SER A 518 -16.41 -9.61 14.23
CA SER A 518 -17.08 -9.28 12.96
C SER A 518 -16.12 -8.67 11.93
N GLU A 519 -15.18 -7.83 12.37
CA GLU A 519 -14.12 -7.26 11.52
C GLU A 519 -13.12 -8.32 11.05
N LEU A 520 -12.68 -9.18 11.99
CA LEU A 520 -11.75 -10.26 11.69
C LEU A 520 -12.37 -11.27 10.72
N GLN A 521 -13.67 -11.56 10.83
CA GLN A 521 -14.37 -12.46 9.92
C GLN A 521 -14.34 -11.94 8.48
N GLN A 522 -14.60 -10.64 8.26
CA GLN A 522 -14.50 -10.05 6.92
C GLN A 522 -13.08 -10.03 6.39
N HIS A 523 -12.10 -9.76 7.24
CA HIS A 523 -10.69 -9.83 6.89
C HIS A 523 -10.25 -11.27 6.54
N LEU A 524 -10.76 -12.26 7.26
CA LEU A 524 -10.50 -13.67 7.04
C LEU A 524 -11.14 -14.20 5.74
N LEU A 525 -12.37 -13.75 5.41
CA LEU A 525 -13.01 -14.06 4.13
C LEU A 525 -12.14 -13.60 2.95
N ARG A 526 -11.63 -12.36 2.99
CA ARG A 526 -10.70 -11.85 1.97
C ARG A 526 -9.41 -12.66 1.92
N THR A 527 -8.88 -13.03 3.08
CA THR A 527 -7.69 -13.90 3.18
C THR A 527 -7.92 -15.24 2.49
N LYS A 528 -9.06 -15.88 2.72
CA LYS A 528 -9.44 -17.16 2.11
C LYS A 528 -9.51 -17.03 0.59
N TYR A 529 -10.18 -16.00 0.07
CA TYR A 529 -10.27 -15.73 -1.36
C TYR A 529 -8.89 -15.65 -2.02
N ILE A 530 -8.01 -14.82 -1.46
CA ILE A 530 -6.65 -14.60 -1.98
C ILE A 530 -5.82 -15.88 -1.88
N ALA A 531 -5.89 -16.58 -0.75
CA ALA A 531 -5.15 -17.83 -0.55
C ALA A 531 -5.60 -18.94 -1.51
N CYS A 532 -6.91 -19.04 -1.78
CA CYS A 532 -7.45 -19.96 -2.79
C CYS A 532 -6.91 -19.63 -4.20
N TRP A 533 -6.91 -18.37 -4.59
CA TRP A 533 -6.35 -17.96 -5.87
C TRP A 533 -4.87 -18.31 -5.99
N TRP A 534 -4.08 -17.96 -5.00
CA TRP A 534 -2.65 -18.17 -5.01
C TRP A 534 -2.25 -19.65 -4.97
N ARG A 535 -2.99 -20.49 -4.24
CA ARG A 535 -2.73 -21.94 -4.22
C ARG A 535 -3.11 -22.65 -5.51
N ASN A 536 -4.00 -22.07 -6.29
CA ASN A 536 -4.43 -22.60 -7.58
C ASN A 536 -3.71 -21.96 -8.78
N ALA A 537 -2.63 -21.22 -8.54
CA ALA A 537 -1.87 -20.55 -9.59
C ALA A 537 -1.25 -21.50 -10.63
N HIS A 538 -1.05 -22.78 -10.30
CA HIS A 538 -0.60 -23.82 -11.24
C HIS A 538 -1.66 -24.21 -12.28
N ASN A 539 -2.92 -23.86 -12.07
CA ASN A 539 -4.01 -24.13 -13.01
C ASN A 539 -4.14 -23.00 -14.03
N ARG A 540 -4.50 -23.37 -15.27
CA ARG A 540 -4.76 -22.40 -16.34
C ARG A 540 -5.95 -21.50 -16.04
N ILE A 541 -6.99 -22.07 -15.44
CA ILE A 541 -8.20 -21.37 -15.02
C ILE A 541 -8.16 -21.34 -13.50
N LEU A 542 -8.22 -20.14 -12.93
CA LEU A 542 -8.29 -19.98 -11.49
C LEU A 542 -9.67 -20.40 -10.98
N THR A 543 -9.74 -20.75 -9.71
CA THR A 543 -11.02 -21.10 -9.07
C THR A 543 -12.00 -19.94 -9.18
N GLU A 544 -13.18 -20.19 -9.73
CA GLU A 544 -14.24 -19.19 -9.83
C GLU A 544 -14.85 -18.95 -8.45
N LEU A 545 -14.45 -17.84 -7.84
CA LEU A 545 -14.99 -17.33 -6.58
C LEU A 545 -15.52 -15.92 -6.81
N SER A 546 -16.72 -15.62 -6.29
CA SER A 546 -17.23 -14.25 -6.32
C SER A 546 -16.61 -13.43 -5.18
N PRO A 547 -15.92 -12.32 -5.46
CA PRO A 547 -15.38 -11.47 -4.40
C PRO A 547 -16.43 -10.99 -3.40
N THR A 548 -17.69 -10.82 -3.86
CA THR A 548 -18.79 -10.36 -3.01
C THR A 548 -19.15 -11.34 -1.89
N ASP A 549 -18.87 -12.62 -2.08
CA ASP A 549 -19.10 -13.66 -1.06
C ASP A 549 -17.93 -13.75 -0.06
N TYR A 550 -16.82 -13.07 -0.38
CA TYR A 550 -15.57 -13.13 0.38
C TYR A 550 -15.12 -11.75 0.93
N GLY A 551 -16.07 -10.94 1.38
CA GLY A 551 -15.76 -9.72 2.12
C GLY A 551 -15.45 -8.50 1.26
N TRP A 552 -15.85 -8.49 -0.02
CA TRP A 552 -15.95 -7.29 -0.85
C TRP A 552 -17.40 -6.97 -1.18
N LYS A 553 -17.65 -5.72 -1.54
CA LYS A 553 -18.93 -5.24 -2.06
C LYS A 553 -18.71 -4.47 -3.35
N ASN A 554 -19.63 -4.61 -4.28
CA ASN A 554 -19.60 -3.84 -5.52
C ASN A 554 -20.27 -2.48 -5.29
N MET A 555 -19.49 -1.41 -5.46
CA MET A 555 -19.95 -0.02 -5.35
C MET A 555 -19.73 0.69 -6.68
N ALA A 556 -20.80 0.85 -7.45
CA ALA A 556 -20.77 1.51 -8.76
C ALA A 556 -19.70 0.93 -9.72
N GLY A 557 -19.60 -0.39 -9.82
CA GLY A 557 -18.68 -1.08 -10.71
C GLY A 557 -17.24 -1.17 -10.19
N LYS A 558 -16.99 -0.90 -8.90
CA LYS A 558 -15.72 -1.08 -8.21
C LYS A 558 -15.88 -1.95 -6.98
N LEU A 559 -14.89 -2.78 -6.70
CA LEU A 559 -14.87 -3.60 -5.50
C LEU A 559 -14.25 -2.83 -4.33
N GLU A 560 -15.01 -2.72 -3.24
CA GLU A 560 -14.57 -2.14 -1.98
C GLU A 560 -14.62 -3.19 -0.86
N PRO A 561 -13.69 -3.16 0.10
CA PRO A 561 -13.74 -4.07 1.25
C PRO A 561 -14.98 -3.85 2.11
N THR A 562 -15.67 -4.93 2.45
CA THR A 562 -16.63 -4.95 3.55
C THR A 562 -15.85 -5.08 4.85
N TRP A 563 -16.00 -4.13 5.76
CA TRP A 563 -15.20 -4.11 6.97
C TRP A 563 -15.80 -4.93 8.09
N PHE A 564 -17.11 -4.94 8.22
CA PHE A 564 -17.87 -5.71 9.18
C PHE A 564 -19.31 -5.91 8.70
N VAL A 565 -20.00 -6.81 9.32
CA VAL A 565 -21.45 -7.04 9.14
C VAL A 565 -22.14 -6.85 10.49
N GLY A 566 -23.32 -6.24 10.48
CA GLY A 566 -24.09 -5.90 11.67
C GLY A 566 -23.84 -4.47 12.17
N ASN A 567 -24.28 -4.20 13.38
CA ASN A 567 -24.24 -2.88 13.98
C ASN A 567 -22.82 -2.44 14.36
N GLN A 568 -22.55 -1.16 14.30
CA GLN A 568 -21.27 -0.58 14.70
C GLN A 568 -21.12 -0.50 16.22
N LEU A 569 -22.23 -0.38 16.93
CA LEU A 569 -22.34 -0.31 18.38
C LEU A 569 -23.48 -1.21 18.85
N PRO A 570 -23.54 -1.59 20.15
CA PRO A 570 -24.73 -2.19 20.70
C PRO A 570 -25.94 -1.26 20.55
N GLU A 571 -27.12 -1.81 20.23
CA GLU A 571 -28.37 -1.04 20.02
C GLU A 571 -28.68 -0.08 21.17
N ALA A 572 -28.43 -0.49 22.41
CA ALA A 572 -28.65 0.35 23.58
C ALA A 572 -27.84 1.67 23.60
N TYR A 573 -26.84 1.82 22.71
CA TYR A 573 -25.95 2.98 22.66
C TYR A 573 -26.01 3.75 21.33
N GLU A 574 -26.85 3.32 20.39
CA GLU A 574 -27.02 4.00 19.09
C GLU A 574 -27.56 5.42 19.27
N ASP A 575 -28.50 5.61 20.21
CA ASP A 575 -29.08 6.91 20.51
C ASP A 575 -28.09 7.91 21.11
N ILE A 576 -27.05 7.43 21.80
CA ILE A 576 -25.99 8.28 22.38
C ILE A 576 -25.13 8.92 21.29
N VAL A 577 -25.04 8.28 20.13
CA VAL A 577 -24.26 8.79 18.98
C VAL A 577 -25.01 9.89 18.23
N ILE A 578 -26.35 9.84 18.25
CA ILE A 578 -27.22 10.70 17.44
C ILE A 578 -27.53 12.03 18.12
N THR A 579 -27.36 12.15 19.43
CA THR A 579 -27.64 13.39 20.20
C THR A 579 -26.37 14.17 20.52
N PRO A 580 -25.93 15.10 19.65
CA PRO A 580 -24.82 16.01 19.96
C PRO A 580 -25.09 16.96 21.14
N ASN A 581 -26.34 17.18 21.47
CA ASN A 581 -26.78 18.27 22.38
C ASN A 581 -26.63 17.95 23.88
N LEU A 582 -26.43 16.69 24.28
CA LEU A 582 -26.27 16.33 25.69
C LEU A 582 -24.86 16.58 26.26
N LEU A 583 -23.88 16.87 25.39
CA LEU A 583 -22.48 17.08 25.79
C LEU A 583 -22.02 18.54 25.66
N GLU A 584 -22.84 19.44 25.09
CA GLU A 584 -22.51 20.87 25.01
C GLU A 584 -22.59 21.57 26.40
N ASP A 585 -23.39 21.04 27.32
CA ASP A 585 -23.54 21.61 28.69
C ASP A 585 -22.46 21.15 29.68
N THR A 586 -21.62 20.18 29.35
CA THR A 586 -20.52 19.73 30.22
C THR A 586 -19.12 20.10 29.69
N SER A 587 -19.02 20.81 28.54
CA SER A 587 -17.75 21.20 27.91
C SER A 587 -17.10 22.46 28.50
N ASP A 588 -17.68 23.05 29.56
CA ASP A 588 -17.07 24.18 30.29
C ASP A 588 -16.01 23.78 31.35
N ALA A 589 -15.64 22.51 31.42
CA ALA A 589 -14.45 22.10 32.15
C ALA A 589 -13.20 22.36 31.27
N GLU A 590 -12.56 23.48 31.56
CA GLU A 590 -11.30 23.92 30.93
C GLU A 590 -10.26 22.80 30.92
N VAL A 591 -10.02 22.24 29.76
CA VAL A 591 -8.77 21.49 29.50
C VAL A 591 -7.72 22.56 29.20
N GLN A 592 -6.99 22.99 30.23
CA GLN A 592 -5.74 23.71 30.03
C GLN A 592 -4.78 22.82 29.23
N ASN A 593 -4.59 23.19 28.01
CA ASN A 593 -3.69 22.51 27.09
C ASN A 593 -2.34 23.25 27.12
N ASP A 594 -1.64 23.19 28.26
CA ASP A 594 -0.24 23.59 28.37
C ASP A 594 0.63 22.40 27.93
N GLY A 595 0.94 22.40 26.66
CA GLY A 595 1.86 21.45 26.06
C GLY A 595 2.17 21.88 24.63
N GLU A 596 3.27 22.61 24.46
CA GLU A 596 3.91 22.77 23.17
C GLU A 596 4.03 21.39 22.51
N VAL A 597 3.30 21.22 21.44
CA VAL A 597 3.47 20.08 20.54
C VAL A 597 4.76 20.34 19.79
N GLN A 598 5.89 19.89 20.33
CA GLN A 598 7.01 19.54 19.47
C GLN A 598 6.47 18.47 18.53
N GLU A 599 6.25 18.86 17.26
CA GLU A 599 6.19 17.94 16.15
C GLU A 599 7.53 17.19 16.15
N VAL A 600 7.56 16.06 16.82
CA VAL A 600 8.54 15.05 16.48
C VAL A 600 8.10 14.61 15.08
N GLU A 601 8.73 15.18 14.07
CA GLU A 601 8.85 14.56 12.77
C GLU A 601 9.42 13.17 13.04
N THR A 602 8.55 12.21 13.30
CA THR A 602 8.89 10.84 12.98
C THR A 602 9.02 10.86 11.47
N ASN A 603 10.25 10.92 10.99
CA ASN A 603 10.63 10.48 9.67
C ASN A 603 10.09 9.04 9.57
N PHE A 604 8.84 8.91 9.16
CA PHE A 604 8.41 7.76 8.43
C PHE A 604 9.16 7.92 7.10
N ASP A 605 10.28 7.24 7.01
CA ASP A 605 10.85 6.92 5.74
C ASP A 605 9.67 6.48 4.88
N ASP A 606 9.31 7.36 3.98
CA ASP A 606 8.38 7.09 2.91
C ASP A 606 9.12 6.05 2.07
N ASP A 607 8.93 4.76 2.46
CA ASP A 607 9.38 3.60 1.69
C ASP A 607 8.62 3.59 0.35
N SER A 608 8.74 4.71 -0.38
CA SER A 608 8.49 4.79 -1.82
C SER A 608 9.51 3.97 -2.62
N ASN A 609 10.37 3.21 -1.93
CA ASN A 609 11.36 2.30 -2.49
C ASN A 609 10.91 0.82 -2.52
N ASP A 610 9.68 0.50 -2.18
CA ASP A 610 9.13 -0.85 -2.43
C ASP A 610 8.81 -1.11 -3.91
N GLU A 611 9.20 -0.20 -4.84
CA GLU A 611 9.12 -0.38 -6.30
C GLU A 611 10.51 -0.31 -6.97
N ASN A 612 11.61 -0.60 -6.27
CA ASN A 612 12.90 -0.81 -6.92
C ASN A 612 13.40 -2.23 -6.72
#